data_8f147d9fe685769da55dc67301aa64e4
#
_entry.id   8f147d9fe685769da55dc67301aa64e4
#
_cell.length_a   1.000
_cell.length_b   1.000
_cell.length_c   1.000
_cell.angle_alpha   90.00
_cell.angle_beta   90.00
_cell.angle_gamma   90.00
#
_symmetry.space_group_name_H-M   'P 1'
#
loop_
_entity.id
_entity.type
_entity.pdbx_description
1 polymer ?
#
loop_
_entity_poly.entity_id
_entity_poly.type
_entity_poly.pdbx_seq_one_letter_code
_entity_poly.pdbx_strand_id
1 'polypeptide(L)'
;MKQNIIISKQFKSELATAISECEKDKIFVLVDETTRELCWELIKDDFCLKGAQVITIGTTDSNKTLDTLVAVWEALQQGGATRHSLLINLGGGMVTDLGGFAASTFKRGINFINIPTTLLAMVDASVGGKTGVNFGGLKNEIGVFNEANTVILNTDWLKTLDAANIRSGYAEMLKHGLIADEKMWAELINYNLADPDLLMLSGMVGRSVCVKERIVEEDPHEKGIRKALNLGHTFGHAFEAWALEHRPILHGYAVAFGLIAELYLSVVKTGFPTERMRQTVSFIRTYYGTLPITCNDYARLIELMHHDKKNRGNEINVTLLGGIGDIRINQSVSEEEVKKALDFVREGC
;
A
#
# COMPACT_ATOMS: atom_id res chain seq x y z
N MET A 1 20.38 5.66 5.88
CA MET A 1 20.23 6.84 4.98
C MET A 1 18.74 7.07 4.81
N LYS A 2 18.28 8.30 4.76
CA LYS A 2 16.88 8.61 4.50
C LYS A 2 16.55 8.23 3.06
N GLN A 3 15.39 7.59 2.83
CA GLN A 3 14.88 7.25 1.51
C GLN A 3 14.75 8.51 0.66
N ASN A 4 15.27 8.50 -0.57
CA ASN A 4 15.08 9.59 -1.50
C ASN A 4 13.82 9.33 -2.33
N ILE A 5 12.78 10.21 -2.23
CA ILE A 5 11.54 10.06 -2.99
C ILE A 5 11.48 11.15 -4.05
N ILE A 6 11.40 10.74 -5.31
CA ILE A 6 11.33 11.62 -6.48
C ILE A 6 9.92 11.55 -7.08
N ILE A 7 9.21 12.67 -7.07
CA ILE A 7 7.97 12.82 -7.85
C ILE A 7 8.40 13.21 -9.26
N SER A 8 8.34 12.23 -10.15
CA SER A 8 8.98 12.31 -11.46
C SER A 8 8.30 13.33 -12.38
N LYS A 9 9.15 14.14 -13.02
CA LYS A 9 8.79 15.02 -14.14
C LYS A 9 9.56 14.70 -15.41
N GLN A 10 10.74 14.08 -15.26
CA GLN A 10 11.66 13.69 -16.34
C GLN A 10 12.25 12.32 -16.03
N PHE A 11 11.42 11.30 -16.13
CA PHE A 11 11.70 9.94 -15.65
C PHE A 11 13.07 9.40 -16.07
N LYS A 12 13.44 9.53 -17.34
CA LYS A 12 14.70 8.99 -17.86
C LYS A 12 15.94 9.61 -17.20
N SER A 13 15.96 10.92 -17.04
CA SER A 13 17.08 11.61 -16.40
C SER A 13 17.14 11.34 -14.90
N GLU A 14 16.00 11.27 -14.24
CA GLU A 14 15.88 10.98 -12.80
C GLU A 14 16.31 9.54 -12.52
N LEU A 15 15.90 8.57 -13.36
CA LEU A 15 16.36 7.18 -13.27
C LEU A 15 17.88 7.08 -13.46
N ALA A 16 18.42 7.74 -14.48
CA ALA A 16 19.87 7.74 -14.73
C ALA A 16 20.64 8.32 -13.55
N THR A 17 20.13 9.40 -12.93
CA THR A 17 20.73 10.02 -11.74
C THR A 17 20.67 9.06 -10.56
N ALA A 18 19.51 8.49 -10.24
CA ALA A 18 19.35 7.55 -9.13
C ALA A 18 20.25 6.32 -9.28
N ILE A 19 20.38 5.80 -10.49
CA ILE A 19 21.30 4.70 -10.81
C ILE A 19 22.77 5.15 -10.60
N SER A 20 23.12 6.38 -10.97
CA SER A 20 24.50 6.87 -10.85
C SER A 20 24.94 7.12 -9.41
N GLU A 21 24.00 7.44 -8.53
CA GLU A 21 24.22 7.64 -7.10
C GLU A 21 24.44 6.33 -6.33
N CYS A 22 24.05 5.19 -6.91
CA CYS A 22 24.30 3.88 -6.33
C CYS A 22 25.66 3.35 -6.79
N GLU A 23 26.48 2.88 -5.84
CA GLU A 23 27.62 2.03 -6.19
C GLU A 23 27.10 0.75 -6.80
N LYS A 24 27.55 0.42 -8.03
CA LYS A 24 27.07 -0.76 -8.74
C LYS A 24 28.11 -1.32 -9.72
N ASP A 25 28.22 -2.62 -9.74
CA ASP A 25 28.96 -3.39 -10.76
C ASP A 25 28.00 -4.00 -11.80
N LYS A 26 26.78 -4.32 -11.39
CA LYS A 26 25.71 -4.92 -12.21
C LYS A 26 24.35 -4.35 -11.84
N ILE A 27 23.46 -4.33 -12.81
CA ILE A 27 22.07 -3.91 -12.64
C ILE A 27 21.17 -5.12 -12.91
N PHE A 28 20.24 -5.35 -11.99
CA PHE A 28 19.14 -6.29 -12.14
C PHE A 28 17.82 -5.54 -12.07
N VAL A 29 16.84 -5.97 -12.87
CA VAL A 29 15.50 -5.39 -12.87
C VAL A 29 14.50 -6.48 -12.55
N LEU A 30 13.83 -6.37 -11.40
CA LEU A 30 12.76 -7.26 -11.01
C LEU A 30 11.43 -6.72 -11.51
N VAL A 31 10.69 -7.55 -12.22
CA VAL A 31 9.35 -7.30 -12.75
C VAL A 31 8.46 -8.50 -12.51
N ASP A 32 7.14 -8.31 -12.48
CA ASP A 32 6.20 -9.40 -12.71
C ASP A 32 5.88 -9.56 -14.21
N GLU A 33 5.18 -10.62 -14.60
CA GLU A 33 4.83 -10.89 -16.01
C GLU A 33 4.10 -9.70 -16.64
N THR A 34 3.17 -9.07 -15.91
CA THR A 34 2.40 -7.92 -16.40
C THR A 34 3.28 -6.68 -16.58
N THR A 35 4.09 -6.36 -15.59
CA THR A 35 4.97 -5.17 -15.65
C THR A 35 6.15 -5.37 -16.57
N ARG A 36 6.53 -6.61 -16.87
CA ARG A 36 7.48 -6.91 -17.95
C ARG A 36 6.94 -6.46 -19.29
N GLU A 37 5.69 -6.78 -19.61
CA GLU A 37 5.08 -6.43 -20.90
C GLU A 37 4.71 -4.95 -20.98
N LEU A 38 4.09 -4.40 -19.94
CA LEU A 38 3.49 -3.07 -19.98
C LEU A 38 4.44 -1.94 -19.57
N CYS A 39 5.46 -2.24 -18.76
CA CYS A 39 6.33 -1.21 -18.19
C CYS A 39 7.80 -1.36 -18.64
N TRP A 40 8.36 -2.55 -18.52
CA TRP A 40 9.76 -2.79 -18.90
C TRP A 40 10.01 -2.50 -20.39
N GLU A 41 9.11 -2.92 -21.26
CA GLU A 41 9.22 -2.69 -22.71
C GLU A 41 9.32 -1.20 -23.09
N LEU A 42 8.81 -0.30 -22.23
CA LEU A 42 8.86 1.15 -22.47
C LEU A 42 10.22 1.77 -22.10
N ILE A 43 11.03 1.10 -21.29
CA ILE A 43 12.28 1.65 -20.75
C ILE A 43 13.52 0.80 -21.01
N LYS A 44 13.38 -0.44 -21.51
CA LYS A 44 14.49 -1.39 -21.71
C LYS A 44 15.64 -0.87 -22.56
N ASP A 45 15.35 0.01 -23.51
CA ASP A 45 16.33 0.60 -24.42
C ASP A 45 16.98 1.88 -23.87
N ASP A 46 16.67 2.26 -22.63
CA ASP A 46 17.29 3.41 -21.99
C ASP A 46 18.78 3.15 -21.75
N PHE A 47 19.61 4.14 -22.06
CA PHE A 47 21.08 3.99 -21.97
C PHE A 47 21.54 3.59 -20.57
N CYS A 48 20.91 4.09 -19.51
CA CYS A 48 21.28 3.77 -18.13
C CYS A 48 20.96 2.31 -17.72
N LEU A 49 20.12 1.61 -18.48
CA LEU A 49 19.74 0.20 -18.28
C LEU A 49 20.48 -0.76 -19.20
N LYS A 50 21.42 -0.25 -20.02
CA LYS A 50 22.19 -1.11 -20.92
C LYS A 50 22.95 -2.21 -20.18
N GLY A 51 22.68 -3.46 -20.53
CA GLY A 51 23.26 -4.64 -19.87
C GLY A 51 22.58 -5.06 -18.57
N ALA A 52 21.46 -4.44 -18.21
CA ALA A 52 20.66 -4.89 -17.08
C ALA A 52 20.07 -6.29 -17.32
N GLN A 53 20.09 -7.13 -16.28
CA GLN A 53 19.52 -8.48 -16.30
C GLN A 53 18.10 -8.43 -15.73
N VAL A 54 17.12 -8.95 -16.47
CA VAL A 54 15.71 -8.92 -16.05
C VAL A 54 15.35 -10.21 -15.34
N ILE A 55 14.78 -10.07 -14.14
CA ILE A 55 14.21 -11.17 -13.35
C ILE A 55 12.69 -11.02 -13.40
N THR A 56 12.00 -12.06 -13.89
CA THR A 56 10.53 -12.05 -14.01
C THR A 56 9.93 -13.03 -13.02
N ILE A 57 8.95 -12.57 -12.25
CA ILE A 57 8.19 -13.39 -11.30
C ILE A 57 6.72 -13.44 -11.69
N GLY A 58 5.95 -14.38 -11.11
CA GLY A 58 4.52 -14.47 -11.35
C GLY A 58 3.76 -13.24 -10.85
N THR A 59 2.60 -12.99 -11.44
CA THR A 59 1.70 -11.87 -11.08
C THR A 59 0.91 -12.17 -9.82
N THR A 60 0.31 -11.15 -9.24
CA THR A 60 -0.58 -11.16 -8.06
C THR A 60 0.10 -11.46 -6.72
N ASP A 61 -0.56 -11.06 -5.63
CA ASP A 61 -0.07 -11.21 -4.25
C ASP A 61 0.08 -12.68 -3.81
N SER A 62 -0.55 -13.62 -4.50
CA SER A 62 -0.36 -15.07 -4.29
C SER A 62 1.07 -15.54 -4.59
N ASN A 63 1.81 -14.81 -5.42
CA ASN A 63 3.21 -15.06 -5.73
C ASN A 63 4.19 -14.37 -4.77
N LYS A 64 3.70 -13.65 -3.77
CA LYS A 64 4.53 -13.01 -2.74
C LYS A 64 4.95 -14.04 -1.68
N THR A 65 5.69 -15.06 -2.08
CA THR A 65 6.03 -16.24 -1.28
C THR A 65 7.53 -16.39 -1.05
N LEU A 66 7.91 -17.28 -0.13
CA LEU A 66 9.31 -17.66 0.06
C LEU A 66 9.89 -18.34 -1.18
N ASP A 67 9.13 -19.17 -1.89
CA ASP A 67 9.59 -19.86 -3.10
C ASP A 67 9.94 -18.84 -4.20
N THR A 68 9.11 -17.83 -4.40
CA THR A 68 9.40 -16.72 -5.33
C THR A 68 10.64 -15.94 -4.88
N LEU A 69 10.79 -15.69 -3.58
CA LEU A 69 11.97 -15.01 -3.02
C LEU A 69 13.24 -15.81 -3.29
N VAL A 70 13.21 -17.14 -3.09
CA VAL A 70 14.33 -18.05 -3.41
C VAL A 70 14.68 -17.97 -4.89
N ALA A 71 13.69 -17.99 -5.78
CA ALA A 71 13.91 -17.86 -7.22
C ALA A 71 14.60 -16.53 -7.59
N VAL A 72 14.24 -15.43 -6.93
CA VAL A 72 14.91 -14.12 -7.12
C VAL A 72 16.37 -14.19 -6.65
N TRP A 73 16.66 -14.79 -5.49
CA TRP A 73 18.03 -14.94 -5.02
C TRP A 73 18.88 -15.84 -5.94
N GLU A 74 18.31 -16.92 -6.46
CA GLU A 74 18.97 -17.78 -7.43
C GLU A 74 19.29 -17.04 -8.73
N ALA A 75 18.34 -16.24 -9.25
CA ALA A 75 18.57 -15.43 -10.44
C ALA A 75 19.66 -14.37 -10.21
N LEU A 76 19.69 -13.71 -9.07
CA LEU A 76 20.77 -12.79 -8.69
C LEU A 76 22.12 -13.51 -8.63
N GLN A 77 22.17 -14.69 -8.02
CA GLN A 77 23.39 -15.51 -7.90
C GLN A 77 23.90 -15.97 -9.26
N GLN A 78 23.03 -16.53 -10.10
CA GLN A 78 23.36 -17.01 -11.44
C GLN A 78 23.81 -15.87 -12.37
N GLY A 79 23.18 -14.69 -12.24
CA GLY A 79 23.58 -13.46 -12.91
C GLY A 79 24.92 -12.89 -12.41
N GLY A 80 25.51 -13.50 -11.37
CA GLY A 80 26.78 -13.12 -10.77
C GLY A 80 26.68 -11.81 -9.99
N ALA A 81 25.56 -11.55 -9.30
CA ALA A 81 25.41 -10.40 -8.43
C ALA A 81 26.43 -10.40 -7.30
N THR A 82 27.00 -9.24 -7.00
CA THR A 82 27.94 -9.00 -5.90
C THR A 82 27.27 -8.17 -4.79
N ARG A 83 28.01 -7.77 -3.77
CA ARG A 83 27.53 -6.84 -2.73
C ARG A 83 27.34 -5.40 -3.25
N HIS A 84 27.90 -5.10 -4.42
CA HIS A 84 27.83 -3.80 -5.08
C HIS A 84 26.82 -3.78 -6.23
N SER A 85 26.01 -4.85 -6.41
CA SER A 85 25.00 -4.87 -7.44
C SER A 85 23.78 -4.05 -7.03
N LEU A 86 23.03 -3.56 -8.03
CA LEU A 86 21.81 -2.78 -7.87
C LEU A 86 20.60 -3.60 -8.32
N LEU A 87 19.56 -3.68 -7.50
CA LEU A 87 18.26 -4.23 -7.87
C LEU A 87 17.27 -3.09 -8.09
N ILE A 88 16.64 -3.03 -9.26
CA ILE A 88 15.55 -2.10 -9.57
C ILE A 88 14.24 -2.87 -9.56
N ASN A 89 13.33 -2.53 -8.65
CA ASN A 89 12.01 -3.11 -8.53
C ASN A 89 11.02 -2.29 -9.36
N LEU A 90 10.64 -2.76 -10.54
CA LEU A 90 9.69 -2.10 -11.44
C LEU A 90 8.35 -2.84 -11.40
N GLY A 91 7.42 -2.38 -10.57
CA GLY A 91 6.14 -3.08 -10.43
C GLY A 91 5.23 -2.54 -9.34
N GLY A 92 4.16 -3.26 -9.06
CA GLY A 92 3.23 -2.97 -7.98
C GLY A 92 3.79 -3.30 -6.59
N GLY A 93 2.95 -3.22 -5.56
CA GLY A 93 3.33 -3.47 -4.16
C GLY A 93 3.98 -4.84 -3.94
N MET A 94 3.50 -5.89 -4.62
CA MET A 94 4.10 -7.22 -4.54
C MET A 94 5.58 -7.21 -4.98
N VAL A 95 5.89 -6.56 -6.11
CA VAL A 95 7.26 -6.48 -6.64
C VAL A 95 8.14 -5.62 -5.74
N THR A 96 7.65 -4.49 -5.25
CA THR A 96 8.44 -3.60 -4.38
C THR A 96 8.72 -4.22 -3.00
N ASP A 97 7.76 -4.93 -2.41
CA ASP A 97 7.93 -5.58 -1.11
C ASP A 97 8.86 -6.79 -1.19
N LEU A 98 8.61 -7.71 -2.13
CA LEU A 98 9.41 -8.92 -2.32
C LEU A 98 10.82 -8.56 -2.79
N GLY A 99 10.95 -7.65 -3.76
CA GLY A 99 12.23 -7.19 -4.28
C GLY A 99 13.05 -6.43 -3.25
N GLY A 100 12.39 -5.57 -2.45
CA GLY A 100 13.04 -4.89 -1.33
C GLY A 100 13.54 -5.88 -0.27
N PHE A 101 12.76 -6.94 0.03
CA PHE A 101 13.19 -7.98 0.96
C PHE A 101 14.32 -8.84 0.37
N ALA A 102 14.24 -9.18 -0.93
CA ALA A 102 15.32 -9.89 -1.62
C ALA A 102 16.64 -9.10 -1.58
N ALA A 103 16.59 -7.81 -1.90
CA ALA A 103 17.77 -6.93 -1.86
C ALA A 103 18.32 -6.79 -0.43
N SER A 104 17.44 -6.68 0.57
CA SER A 104 17.83 -6.50 1.98
C SER A 104 18.56 -7.71 2.56
N THR A 105 18.28 -8.90 2.06
CA THR A 105 18.77 -10.18 2.59
C THR A 105 19.87 -10.80 1.74
N PHE A 106 19.90 -10.55 0.43
CA PHE A 106 20.94 -11.07 -0.46
C PHE A 106 22.28 -10.49 -0.09
N LYS A 107 23.28 -11.36 0.18
CA LYS A 107 24.66 -10.98 0.61
C LYS A 107 24.71 -10.00 1.80
N ARG A 108 23.71 -9.99 2.67
CA ARG A 108 23.48 -9.08 3.81
C ARG A 108 23.15 -7.65 3.41
N GLY A 109 22.54 -7.47 2.25
CA GLY A 109 22.06 -6.22 1.70
C GLY A 109 22.82 -5.77 0.46
N ILE A 110 22.06 -5.43 -0.58
CA ILE A 110 22.52 -4.73 -1.79
C ILE A 110 21.65 -3.50 -1.99
N ASN A 111 22.13 -2.54 -2.76
CA ASN A 111 21.34 -1.35 -3.12
C ASN A 111 20.10 -1.71 -3.90
N PHE A 112 19.00 -0.99 -3.68
CA PHE A 112 17.80 -1.15 -4.51
C PHE A 112 17.04 0.16 -4.72
N ILE A 113 16.38 0.26 -5.87
CA ILE A 113 15.53 1.38 -6.28
C ILE A 113 14.12 0.83 -6.52
N ASN A 114 13.10 1.52 -6.03
CA ASN A 114 11.71 1.20 -6.32
C ASN A 114 11.15 2.14 -7.41
N ILE A 115 10.54 1.56 -8.43
CA ILE A 115 9.76 2.24 -9.46
C ILE A 115 8.33 1.67 -9.39
N PRO A 116 7.50 2.17 -8.46
CA PRO A 116 6.14 1.65 -8.29
C PRO A 116 5.28 2.00 -9.51
N THR A 117 4.55 1.01 -10.03
CA THR A 117 3.72 1.15 -11.21
C THR A 117 2.23 1.16 -10.92
N THR A 118 1.81 0.84 -9.69
CA THR A 118 0.41 0.95 -9.26
C THR A 118 0.24 2.13 -8.30
N LEU A 119 -0.96 2.74 -8.30
CA LEU A 119 -1.25 3.85 -7.38
C LEU A 119 -1.07 3.44 -5.91
N LEU A 120 -1.50 2.23 -5.55
CA LEU A 120 -1.30 1.67 -4.21
C LEU A 120 0.19 1.60 -3.82
N ALA A 121 1.03 1.13 -4.74
CA ALA A 121 2.46 1.07 -4.47
C ALA A 121 3.09 2.46 -4.37
N MET A 122 2.64 3.43 -5.19
CA MET A 122 3.15 4.80 -5.15
C MET A 122 2.88 5.49 -3.82
N VAL A 123 1.65 5.38 -3.29
CA VAL A 123 1.24 6.12 -2.09
C VAL A 123 1.46 5.35 -0.79
N ASP A 124 1.62 4.01 -0.88
CA ASP A 124 1.74 3.17 0.31
C ASP A 124 2.91 2.21 0.25
N ALA A 125 2.89 1.12 -0.51
CA ALA A 125 3.79 -0.01 -0.35
C ALA A 125 5.28 0.34 -0.54
N SER A 126 5.65 1.19 -1.50
CA SER A 126 7.06 1.53 -1.79
C SER A 126 7.68 2.51 -0.80
N VAL A 127 6.90 3.10 0.11
CA VAL A 127 7.33 4.16 1.03
C VAL A 127 7.33 3.66 2.47
N GLY A 128 8.41 3.93 3.20
CA GLY A 128 8.52 3.62 4.63
C GLY A 128 9.16 2.27 4.96
N GLY A 129 9.81 1.64 3.97
CA GLY A 129 10.77 0.56 4.18
C GLY A 129 10.22 -0.78 4.69
N LYS A 130 8.91 -0.96 4.77
CA LYS A 130 8.33 -2.29 5.07
C LYS A 130 8.48 -3.17 3.84
N THR A 131 9.31 -4.20 3.91
CA THR A 131 9.51 -5.18 2.85
C THR A 131 9.28 -6.57 3.40
N GLY A 132 8.80 -7.51 2.59
CA GLY A 132 8.52 -8.85 3.09
C GLY A 132 7.71 -9.72 2.14
N VAL A 133 7.38 -10.91 2.66
CA VAL A 133 6.64 -11.96 1.96
C VAL A 133 5.53 -12.52 2.85
N ASN A 134 4.57 -13.18 2.21
CA ASN A 134 3.51 -13.92 2.87
C ASN A 134 4.05 -15.27 3.37
N PHE A 135 3.55 -15.74 4.50
CA PHE A 135 3.95 -17.03 5.07
C PHE A 135 2.83 -17.66 5.89
N GLY A 136 2.65 -18.98 5.78
CA GLY A 136 1.67 -19.72 6.56
C GLY A 136 0.21 -19.29 6.35
N GLY A 137 -0.12 -18.76 5.15
CA GLY A 137 -1.45 -18.23 4.83
C GLY A 137 -1.68 -16.78 5.33
N LEU A 138 -0.69 -16.18 5.99
CA LEU A 138 -0.77 -14.82 6.50
C LEU A 138 0.01 -13.84 5.61
N LYS A 139 -0.54 -12.65 5.40
CA LYS A 139 0.10 -11.59 4.61
C LYS A 139 1.21 -10.89 5.39
N ASN A 140 2.32 -10.60 4.69
CA ASN A 140 3.45 -9.80 5.20
C ASN A 140 3.98 -10.31 6.55
N GLU A 141 4.05 -11.65 6.74
CA GLU A 141 4.43 -12.26 8.01
C GLU A 141 5.95 -12.21 8.24
N ILE A 142 6.72 -12.34 7.17
CA ILE A 142 8.18 -12.32 7.25
C ILE A 142 8.71 -11.13 6.44
N GLY A 143 9.51 -10.28 7.08
CA GLY A 143 10.06 -9.10 6.43
C GLY A 143 11.06 -8.34 7.28
N VAL A 144 11.53 -7.24 6.74
CA VAL A 144 12.45 -6.31 7.41
C VAL A 144 12.02 -4.87 7.18
N PHE A 145 12.48 -3.98 8.05
CA PHE A 145 12.43 -2.55 7.81
C PHE A 145 13.73 -2.13 7.12
N ASN A 146 13.69 -1.94 5.80
CA ASN A 146 14.81 -1.43 5.02
C ASN A 146 14.29 -0.57 3.86
N GLU A 147 14.75 0.67 3.80
CA GLU A 147 14.32 1.64 2.79
C GLU A 147 15.10 1.47 1.49
N ALA A 148 14.40 1.66 0.34
CA ALA A 148 15.06 1.80 -0.95
C ALA A 148 15.99 3.03 -0.95
N ASN A 149 17.09 2.96 -1.68
CA ASN A 149 17.95 4.13 -1.89
C ASN A 149 17.14 5.28 -2.51
N THR A 150 16.33 4.96 -3.52
CA THR A 150 15.46 5.91 -4.19
C THR A 150 14.12 5.26 -4.56
N VAL A 151 13.04 6.04 -4.45
CA VAL A 151 11.71 5.72 -4.99
C VAL A 151 11.38 6.73 -6.08
N ILE A 152 11.09 6.28 -7.30
CA ILE A 152 10.74 7.16 -8.42
C ILE A 152 9.26 7.01 -8.72
N LEU A 153 8.47 8.01 -8.33
CA LEU A 153 7.02 8.05 -8.51
C LEU A 153 6.69 8.72 -9.84
N ASN A 154 6.36 7.93 -10.85
CA ASN A 154 5.90 8.43 -12.14
C ASN A 154 4.46 8.01 -12.41
N THR A 155 3.53 8.95 -12.37
CA THR A 155 2.10 8.70 -12.58
C THR A 155 1.74 8.33 -14.02
N ASP A 156 2.68 8.43 -14.98
CA ASP A 156 2.46 7.90 -16.33
C ASP A 156 2.22 6.39 -16.35
N TRP A 157 2.77 5.65 -15.37
CA TRP A 157 2.50 4.22 -15.22
C TRP A 157 1.03 3.91 -14.97
N LEU A 158 0.26 4.84 -14.39
CA LEU A 158 -1.17 4.66 -14.13
C LEU A 158 -1.99 4.47 -15.41
N LYS A 159 -1.45 4.87 -16.58
CA LYS A 159 -2.05 4.61 -17.89
C LYS A 159 -2.11 3.11 -18.23
N THR A 160 -1.31 2.29 -17.56
CA THR A 160 -1.29 0.83 -17.74
C THR A 160 -2.27 0.09 -16.82
N LEU A 161 -2.95 0.81 -15.92
CA LEU A 161 -3.85 0.23 -14.93
C LEU A 161 -5.32 0.31 -15.36
N ASP A 162 -6.09 -0.66 -14.94
CA ASP A 162 -7.54 -0.58 -14.96
C ASP A 162 -8.08 0.34 -13.85
N ALA A 163 -9.35 0.73 -13.97
CA ALA A 163 -10.01 1.63 -13.04
C ALA A 163 -10.11 1.04 -11.61
N ALA A 164 -10.18 -0.29 -11.46
CA ALA A 164 -10.27 -0.93 -10.15
C ALA A 164 -8.94 -0.81 -9.39
N ASN A 165 -7.81 -0.99 -10.07
CA ASN A 165 -6.48 -0.80 -9.48
C ASN A 165 -6.20 0.68 -9.12
N ILE A 166 -6.68 1.63 -9.92
CA ILE A 166 -6.60 3.07 -9.56
C ILE A 166 -7.41 3.32 -8.28
N ARG A 167 -8.66 2.85 -8.21
CA ARG A 167 -9.50 2.98 -7.00
C ARG A 167 -8.84 2.33 -5.79
N SER A 168 -8.22 1.15 -5.96
CA SER A 168 -7.53 0.47 -4.87
C SER A 168 -6.45 1.36 -4.23
N GLY A 169 -5.60 2.00 -5.02
CA GLY A 169 -4.61 2.95 -4.49
C GLY A 169 -5.24 4.23 -3.92
N TYR A 170 -6.34 4.68 -4.51
CA TYR A 170 -7.01 5.90 -4.07
C TYR A 170 -7.66 5.78 -2.67
N ALA A 171 -8.05 4.59 -2.25
CA ALA A 171 -8.53 4.35 -0.88
C ALA A 171 -7.47 4.73 0.17
N GLU A 172 -6.20 4.45 -0.11
CA GLU A 172 -5.09 4.85 0.76
C GLU A 172 -4.88 6.37 0.77
N MET A 173 -5.04 7.03 -0.39
CA MET A 173 -5.02 8.48 -0.43
C MET A 173 -6.16 9.09 0.39
N LEU A 174 -7.36 8.53 0.31
CA LEU A 174 -8.52 8.96 1.11
C LEU A 174 -8.23 8.82 2.61
N LYS A 175 -7.62 7.70 3.04
CA LYS A 175 -7.13 7.51 4.41
C LYS A 175 -6.12 8.61 4.77
N HIS A 176 -5.16 8.91 3.90
CA HIS A 176 -4.17 9.98 4.14
C HIS A 176 -4.84 11.35 4.29
N GLY A 177 -5.85 11.67 3.51
CA GLY A 177 -6.63 12.90 3.66
C GLY A 177 -7.33 13.00 5.02
N LEU A 178 -7.97 11.91 5.46
CA LEU A 178 -8.65 11.83 6.75
C LEU A 178 -7.70 12.03 7.96
N ILE A 179 -6.48 11.52 7.87
CA ILE A 179 -5.48 11.67 8.95
C ILE A 179 -4.63 12.94 8.83
N ALA A 180 -4.68 13.66 7.71
CA ALA A 180 -3.87 14.86 7.47
C ALA A 180 -4.62 16.15 7.84
N ASP A 181 -5.53 16.60 6.97
CA ASP A 181 -6.26 17.86 7.15
C ASP A 181 -7.51 17.95 6.26
N GLU A 182 -8.41 18.89 6.63
CA GLU A 182 -9.68 19.17 5.95
C GLU A 182 -9.52 19.52 4.47
N LYS A 183 -8.45 20.24 4.10
CA LYS A 183 -8.24 20.67 2.71
C LYS A 183 -7.93 19.48 1.82
N MET A 184 -6.99 18.63 2.25
CA MET A 184 -6.63 17.42 1.50
C MET A 184 -7.80 16.46 1.40
N TRP A 185 -8.52 16.24 2.51
CA TRP A 185 -9.71 15.40 2.50
C TRP A 185 -10.78 15.93 1.53
N ALA A 186 -11.08 17.23 1.55
CA ALA A 186 -12.06 17.85 0.67
C ALA A 186 -11.68 17.73 -0.82
N GLU A 187 -10.40 17.91 -1.15
CA GLU A 187 -9.90 17.70 -2.52
C GLU A 187 -10.14 16.25 -2.96
N LEU A 188 -9.86 15.27 -2.09
CA LEU A 188 -9.99 13.86 -2.40
C LEU A 188 -11.44 13.42 -2.61
N ILE A 189 -12.38 13.84 -1.77
CA ILE A 189 -13.79 13.45 -1.91
C ILE A 189 -14.51 14.15 -3.08
N ASN A 190 -13.92 15.23 -3.63
CA ASN A 190 -14.45 15.94 -4.79
C ASN A 190 -13.78 15.51 -6.11
N TYR A 191 -12.80 14.60 -6.06
CA TYR A 191 -12.11 14.13 -7.26
C TYR A 191 -12.95 13.09 -8.01
N ASN A 192 -13.01 13.22 -9.35
CA ASN A 192 -13.76 12.30 -10.20
C ASN A 192 -12.93 11.04 -10.52
N LEU A 193 -13.19 9.94 -9.80
CA LEU A 193 -12.54 8.65 -10.06
C LEU A 193 -13.12 7.86 -11.24
N ALA A 194 -14.22 8.31 -11.84
CA ALA A 194 -14.77 7.66 -13.04
C ALA A 194 -13.96 8.03 -14.29
N ASP A 195 -13.40 9.25 -14.30
CA ASP A 195 -12.55 9.79 -15.38
C ASP A 195 -11.38 10.56 -14.76
N PRO A 196 -10.32 9.84 -14.35
CA PRO A 196 -9.23 10.44 -13.57
C PRO A 196 -8.31 11.31 -14.44
N ASP A 197 -8.17 12.59 -14.09
CA ASP A 197 -7.13 13.46 -14.60
C ASP A 197 -5.77 13.08 -13.98
N LEU A 198 -4.91 12.41 -14.74
CA LEU A 198 -3.60 11.93 -14.25
C LEU A 198 -2.64 13.06 -13.87
N LEU A 199 -2.75 14.24 -14.48
CA LEU A 199 -1.91 15.39 -14.12
C LEU A 199 -2.29 15.92 -12.73
N MET A 200 -3.59 16.11 -12.50
CA MET A 200 -4.11 16.47 -11.18
C MET A 200 -3.79 15.40 -10.13
N LEU A 201 -3.98 14.13 -10.49
CA LEU A 201 -3.69 12.99 -9.61
C LEU A 201 -2.21 12.95 -9.20
N SER A 202 -1.28 13.30 -10.08
CA SER A 202 0.16 13.37 -9.79
C SER A 202 0.47 14.32 -8.62
N GLY A 203 -0.14 15.52 -8.62
CA GLY A 203 -0.01 16.45 -7.51
C GLY A 203 -0.59 15.92 -6.20
N MET A 204 -1.73 15.19 -6.28
CA MET A 204 -2.37 14.58 -5.11
C MET A 204 -1.54 13.40 -4.57
N VAL A 205 -0.94 12.58 -5.43
CA VAL A 205 0.00 11.52 -5.05
C VAL A 205 1.16 12.09 -4.25
N GLY A 206 1.79 13.18 -4.73
CA GLY A 206 2.89 13.82 -4.02
C GLY A 206 2.50 14.25 -2.60
N ARG A 207 1.35 14.91 -2.43
CA ARG A 207 0.86 15.29 -1.09
C ARG A 207 0.55 14.08 -0.21
N SER A 208 -0.04 13.04 -0.78
CA SER A 208 -0.33 11.79 -0.06
C SER A 208 0.94 11.12 0.47
N VAL A 209 1.98 11.08 -0.36
CA VAL A 209 3.29 10.54 0.03
C VAL A 209 3.92 11.37 1.14
N CYS A 210 3.88 12.71 1.07
CA CYS A 210 4.40 13.57 2.14
C CYS A 210 3.73 13.33 3.50
N VAL A 211 2.42 13.01 3.52
CA VAL A 211 1.72 12.62 4.77
C VAL A 211 2.33 11.35 5.35
N LYS A 212 2.53 10.32 4.51
CA LYS A 212 3.13 9.06 4.95
C LYS A 212 4.57 9.24 5.39
N GLU A 213 5.40 9.94 4.61
CA GLU A 213 6.81 10.20 4.97
C GLU A 213 6.93 10.84 6.35
N ARG A 214 6.18 11.93 6.61
CA ARG A 214 6.18 12.60 7.91
C ARG A 214 5.89 11.64 9.05
N ILE A 215 4.87 10.79 8.92
CA ILE A 215 4.47 9.84 9.94
C ILE A 215 5.52 8.73 10.13
N VAL A 216 6.13 8.26 9.03
CA VAL A 216 7.18 7.24 9.07
C VAL A 216 8.47 7.79 9.69
N GLU A 217 8.84 9.03 9.38
CA GLU A 217 10.02 9.69 9.98
C GLU A 217 9.87 9.86 11.49
N GLU A 218 8.67 10.20 11.96
CA GLU A 218 8.39 10.35 13.39
C GLU A 218 8.37 9.01 14.13
N ASP A 219 7.90 7.93 13.48
CA ASP A 219 7.79 6.60 14.08
C ASP A 219 8.17 5.48 13.08
N PRO A 220 9.46 5.27 12.80
CA PRO A 220 9.92 4.28 11.81
C PRO A 220 9.47 2.85 12.11
N HIS A 221 9.28 2.50 13.39
CA HIS A 221 9.01 1.13 13.84
C HIS A 221 7.56 0.87 14.28
N GLU A 222 6.63 1.79 14.00
CA GLU A 222 5.19 1.65 14.28
C GLU A 222 4.85 1.36 15.77
N LYS A 223 5.55 2.03 16.66
CA LYS A 223 5.29 1.93 18.10
C LYS A 223 4.26 2.95 18.60
N GLY A 224 4.07 4.04 17.88
CA GLY A 224 3.23 5.18 18.22
C GLY A 224 2.40 5.69 17.05
N ILE A 225 2.69 6.92 16.58
CA ILE A 225 1.87 7.65 15.60
C ILE A 225 1.75 6.95 14.23
N ARG A 226 2.70 6.12 13.82
CA ARG A 226 2.60 5.37 12.57
C ARG A 226 1.40 4.43 12.54
N LYS A 227 0.83 4.07 13.69
CA LYS A 227 -0.45 3.35 13.76
C LYS A 227 -1.63 4.12 13.19
N ALA A 228 -1.52 5.44 13.00
CA ALA A 228 -2.50 6.25 12.29
C ALA A 228 -2.75 5.74 10.86
N LEU A 229 -1.70 5.21 10.21
CA LEU A 229 -1.80 4.59 8.88
C LEU A 229 -2.66 3.32 8.86
N ASN A 230 -3.03 2.80 10.03
CA ASN A 230 -3.94 1.65 10.16
C ASN A 230 -5.42 2.04 10.24
N LEU A 231 -5.79 3.32 10.07
CA LEU A 231 -7.20 3.71 9.94
C LEU A 231 -7.85 2.94 8.78
N GLY A 232 -8.98 2.29 9.05
CA GLY A 232 -9.68 1.41 8.10
C GLY A 232 -9.10 0.00 7.97
N HIS A 233 -7.95 -0.30 8.56
CA HIS A 233 -7.26 -1.56 8.32
C HIS A 233 -7.70 -2.71 9.23
N THR A 234 -8.16 -2.46 10.45
CA THR A 234 -8.60 -3.56 11.33
C THR A 234 -9.82 -4.26 10.72
N PHE A 235 -10.80 -3.50 10.27
CA PHE A 235 -11.94 -4.05 9.52
C PHE A 235 -11.52 -4.46 8.10
N GLY A 236 -10.71 -3.65 7.42
CA GLY A 236 -10.27 -3.90 6.05
C GLY A 236 -9.56 -5.25 5.89
N HIS A 237 -8.62 -5.60 6.77
CA HIS A 237 -7.95 -6.89 6.73
C HIS A 237 -8.90 -8.06 6.95
N ALA A 238 -9.88 -7.92 7.87
CA ALA A 238 -10.90 -8.94 8.06
C ALA A 238 -11.80 -9.09 6.82
N PHE A 239 -12.19 -8.00 6.18
CA PHE A 239 -12.96 -8.03 4.92
C PHE A 239 -12.16 -8.65 3.78
N GLU A 240 -10.88 -8.32 3.66
CA GLU A 240 -9.99 -8.89 2.65
C GLU A 240 -9.82 -10.40 2.85
N ALA A 241 -9.58 -10.84 4.08
CA ALA A 241 -9.45 -12.26 4.41
C ALA A 241 -10.75 -13.03 4.17
N TRP A 242 -11.90 -12.49 4.60
CA TRP A 242 -13.22 -13.06 4.33
C TRP A 242 -13.50 -13.16 2.82
N ALA A 243 -13.14 -12.13 2.06
CA ALA A 243 -13.35 -12.10 0.62
C ALA A 243 -12.52 -13.16 -0.12
N LEU A 244 -11.34 -13.54 0.38
CA LEU A 244 -10.55 -14.64 -0.19
C LEU A 244 -11.29 -15.98 -0.13
N GLU A 245 -12.15 -16.19 0.87
CA GLU A 245 -12.97 -17.39 1.03
C GLU A 245 -14.21 -17.37 0.12
N HIS A 246 -14.55 -16.21 -0.50
CA HIS A 246 -15.76 -16.00 -1.29
C HIS A 246 -15.45 -15.47 -2.69
N ARG A 247 -15.35 -14.16 -2.82
CA ARG A 247 -14.97 -13.45 -4.04
C ARG A 247 -13.87 -12.43 -3.68
N PRO A 248 -12.63 -12.69 -4.09
CA PRO A 248 -11.52 -11.80 -3.78
C PRO A 248 -11.78 -10.34 -4.19
N ILE A 249 -11.40 -9.41 -3.32
CA ILE A 249 -11.43 -7.97 -3.56
C ILE A 249 -10.02 -7.41 -3.47
N LEU A 250 -9.76 -6.30 -4.15
CA LEU A 250 -8.49 -5.60 -4.04
C LEU A 250 -8.34 -4.97 -2.64
N HIS A 251 -7.11 -4.92 -2.13
CA HIS A 251 -6.78 -4.39 -0.81
C HIS A 251 -7.44 -3.04 -0.51
N GLY A 252 -7.31 -2.06 -1.41
CA GLY A 252 -7.91 -0.74 -1.20
C GLY A 252 -9.43 -0.73 -1.14
N TYR A 253 -10.12 -1.70 -1.76
CA TYR A 253 -11.56 -1.85 -1.57
C TYR A 253 -11.88 -2.30 -0.14
N ALA A 254 -11.12 -3.25 0.38
CA ALA A 254 -11.24 -3.68 1.76
C ALA A 254 -10.99 -2.53 2.74
N VAL A 255 -9.95 -1.73 2.51
CA VAL A 255 -9.63 -0.53 3.30
C VAL A 255 -10.75 0.50 3.20
N ALA A 256 -11.29 0.77 2.00
CA ALA A 256 -12.42 1.70 1.83
C ALA A 256 -13.66 1.28 2.65
N PHE A 257 -14.02 -0.01 2.63
CA PHE A 257 -15.10 -0.52 3.48
C PHE A 257 -14.75 -0.47 4.97
N GLY A 258 -13.48 -0.72 5.33
CA GLY A 258 -12.98 -0.57 6.69
C GLY A 258 -13.06 0.87 7.19
N LEU A 259 -12.81 1.86 6.32
CA LEU A 259 -13.00 3.28 6.64
C LEU A 259 -14.47 3.58 6.99
N ILE A 260 -15.46 2.97 6.32
CA ILE A 260 -16.88 3.14 6.68
C ILE A 260 -17.12 2.71 8.13
N ALA A 261 -16.62 1.52 8.52
CA ALA A 261 -16.78 0.98 9.87
C ALA A 261 -16.09 1.84 10.93
N GLU A 262 -14.83 2.20 10.70
CA GLU A 262 -14.04 2.95 11.69
C GLU A 262 -14.47 4.44 11.77
N LEU A 263 -15.01 5.04 10.70
CA LEU A 263 -15.65 6.35 10.77
C LEU A 263 -16.97 6.32 11.53
N TYR A 264 -17.79 5.27 11.39
CA TYR A 264 -18.98 5.09 12.21
C TYR A 264 -18.59 5.00 13.71
N LEU A 265 -17.61 4.18 14.06
CA LEU A 265 -17.09 4.09 15.41
C LEU A 265 -16.49 5.41 15.89
N SER A 266 -15.85 6.18 15.01
CA SER A 266 -15.32 7.51 15.34
C SER A 266 -16.44 8.48 15.72
N VAL A 267 -17.59 8.47 15.03
CA VAL A 267 -18.74 9.28 15.40
C VAL A 267 -19.25 8.90 16.79
N VAL A 268 -19.41 7.59 17.04
CA VAL A 268 -20.02 7.08 18.27
C VAL A 268 -19.10 7.24 19.48
N LYS A 269 -17.79 7.00 19.33
CA LYS A 269 -16.85 6.94 20.48
C LYS A 269 -16.04 8.22 20.68
N THR A 270 -15.68 8.91 19.63
CA THR A 270 -14.73 10.03 19.69
C THR A 270 -15.29 11.36 19.22
N GLY A 271 -16.58 11.38 18.79
CA GLY A 271 -17.28 12.61 18.41
C GLY A 271 -16.90 13.13 17.02
N PHE A 272 -16.42 12.28 16.13
CA PHE A 272 -16.14 12.65 14.74
C PHE A 272 -17.38 13.27 14.08
N PRO A 273 -17.28 14.35 13.30
CA PRO A 273 -18.43 15.02 12.71
C PRO A 273 -19.22 14.10 11.76
N THR A 274 -20.50 13.86 12.08
CA THR A 274 -21.39 12.98 11.31
C THR A 274 -21.48 13.39 9.85
N GLU A 275 -21.48 14.68 9.55
CA GLU A 275 -21.53 15.17 8.18
C GLU A 275 -20.28 14.76 7.37
N ARG A 276 -19.09 14.83 7.96
CA ARG A 276 -17.85 14.41 7.32
C ARG A 276 -17.83 12.90 7.08
N MET A 277 -18.35 12.13 8.03
CA MET A 277 -18.55 10.68 7.84
C MET A 277 -19.49 10.42 6.65
N ARG A 278 -20.67 11.07 6.60
CA ARG A 278 -21.64 10.86 5.50
C ARG A 278 -21.05 11.20 4.13
N GLN A 279 -20.32 12.31 4.02
CA GLN A 279 -19.67 12.72 2.77
C GLN A 279 -18.63 11.68 2.33
N THR A 280 -17.80 11.19 3.26
CA THR A 280 -16.80 10.15 2.96
C THR A 280 -17.46 8.82 2.58
N VAL A 281 -18.50 8.40 3.31
CA VAL A 281 -19.24 7.17 3.03
C VAL A 281 -19.94 7.26 1.66
N SER A 282 -20.55 8.39 1.33
CA SER A 282 -21.16 8.63 0.02
C SER A 282 -20.15 8.49 -1.12
N PHE A 283 -18.95 9.09 -0.97
CA PHE A 283 -17.87 8.92 -1.94
C PHE A 283 -17.46 7.45 -2.08
N ILE A 284 -17.26 6.74 -0.97
CA ILE A 284 -16.88 5.33 -1.00
C ILE A 284 -17.98 4.50 -1.71
N ARG A 285 -19.24 4.71 -1.37
CA ARG A 285 -20.35 3.98 -2.01
C ARG A 285 -20.43 4.23 -3.51
N THR A 286 -20.19 5.47 -3.94
CA THR A 286 -20.22 5.85 -5.35
C THR A 286 -19.19 5.09 -6.18
N TYR A 287 -17.97 4.93 -5.67
CA TYR A 287 -16.87 4.40 -6.46
C TYR A 287 -16.49 2.95 -6.14
N TYR A 288 -16.75 2.47 -4.93
CA TYR A 288 -16.38 1.12 -4.48
C TYR A 288 -17.60 0.19 -4.35
N GLY A 289 -18.82 0.75 -4.35
CA GLY A 289 -20.06 -0.04 -4.20
C GLY A 289 -20.29 -0.50 -2.77
N THR A 290 -20.78 -1.74 -2.62
CA THR A 290 -21.13 -2.34 -1.33
C THR A 290 -20.41 -3.65 -1.13
N LEU A 291 -20.06 -3.95 0.13
CA LEU A 291 -19.54 -5.25 0.52
C LEU A 291 -20.71 -6.20 0.79
N PRO A 292 -20.80 -7.37 0.13
CA PRO A 292 -21.98 -8.26 0.22
C PRO A 292 -21.91 -9.17 1.45
N ILE A 293 -21.65 -8.62 2.64
CA ILE A 293 -21.69 -9.34 3.91
C ILE A 293 -23.10 -9.44 4.45
N THR A 294 -23.35 -10.48 5.22
CA THR A 294 -24.62 -10.73 5.93
C THR A 294 -24.38 -10.87 7.43
N CYS A 295 -25.45 -10.91 8.25
CA CYS A 295 -25.30 -11.16 9.69
C CYS A 295 -24.63 -12.52 9.99
N ASN A 296 -24.72 -13.49 9.07
CA ASN A 296 -24.10 -14.80 9.25
C ASN A 296 -22.55 -14.74 9.20
N ASP A 297 -22.00 -13.70 8.57
CA ASP A 297 -20.56 -13.53 8.41
C ASP A 297 -19.90 -12.86 9.63
N TYR A 298 -20.70 -12.26 10.54
CA TYR A 298 -20.18 -11.45 11.64
C TYR A 298 -19.26 -12.23 12.59
N ALA A 299 -19.62 -13.46 12.93
CA ALA A 299 -18.80 -14.30 13.80
C ALA A 299 -17.41 -14.54 13.18
N ARG A 300 -17.37 -14.85 11.86
CA ARG A 300 -16.12 -15.07 11.14
C ARG A 300 -15.29 -13.77 11.02
N LEU A 301 -15.93 -12.64 10.74
CA LEU A 301 -15.25 -11.36 10.66
C LEU A 301 -14.63 -10.95 12.00
N ILE A 302 -15.34 -11.14 13.10
CA ILE A 302 -14.84 -10.86 14.45
C ILE A 302 -13.66 -11.78 14.80
N GLU A 303 -13.74 -13.06 14.46
CA GLU A 303 -12.62 -14.00 14.62
C GLU A 303 -11.38 -13.53 13.84
N LEU A 304 -11.56 -13.13 12.57
CA LEU A 304 -10.46 -12.60 11.76
C LEU A 304 -9.86 -11.31 12.34
N MET A 305 -10.68 -10.44 12.92
CA MET A 305 -10.19 -9.25 13.61
C MET A 305 -9.37 -9.60 14.85
N HIS A 306 -9.75 -10.61 15.63
CA HIS A 306 -8.96 -11.05 16.79
C HIS A 306 -7.57 -11.57 16.43
N HIS A 307 -7.40 -12.14 15.23
CA HIS A 307 -6.11 -12.61 14.73
C HIS A 307 -5.18 -11.48 14.20
N ASP A 308 -5.66 -10.23 14.12
CA ASP A 308 -4.80 -9.10 13.72
C ASP A 308 -3.67 -8.91 14.76
N LYS A 309 -2.43 -8.80 14.26
CA LYS A 309 -1.20 -8.63 15.06
C LYS A 309 -1.21 -7.43 16.02
N LYS A 310 -2.15 -6.50 15.85
CA LYS A 310 -2.30 -5.29 16.68
C LYS A 310 -3.01 -5.55 17.99
N ASN A 311 -3.67 -6.70 18.14
CA ASN A 311 -4.49 -7.01 19.32
C ASN A 311 -3.65 -7.56 20.46
N ARG A 312 -3.99 -7.17 21.68
CA ARG A 312 -3.43 -7.70 22.91
C ARG A 312 -4.57 -8.30 23.75
N GLY A 313 -4.60 -9.63 23.85
CA GLY A 313 -5.69 -10.33 24.54
C GLY A 313 -6.97 -10.38 23.69
N ASN A 314 -8.14 -10.27 24.34
CA ASN A 314 -9.46 -10.35 23.70
C ASN A 314 -10.02 -9.02 23.21
N GLU A 315 -9.26 -7.93 23.26
CA GLU A 315 -9.72 -6.61 22.83
C GLU A 315 -9.33 -6.35 21.37
N ILE A 316 -10.28 -5.91 20.57
CA ILE A 316 -10.03 -5.46 19.20
C ILE A 316 -9.58 -4.02 19.24
N ASN A 317 -8.38 -3.76 18.70
CA ASN A 317 -7.76 -2.45 18.69
C ASN A 317 -7.92 -1.80 17.31
N VAL A 318 -8.43 -0.56 17.30
CA VAL A 318 -8.68 0.21 16.08
C VAL A 318 -8.05 1.60 16.16
N THR A 319 -7.88 2.24 15.04
CA THR A 319 -7.56 3.67 14.93
C THR A 319 -8.84 4.44 14.62
N LEU A 320 -9.17 5.43 15.43
CA LEU A 320 -10.34 6.29 15.25
C LEU A 320 -9.93 7.74 15.08
N LEU A 321 -10.89 8.60 14.75
CA LEU A 321 -10.70 10.04 14.58
C LEU A 321 -11.65 10.83 15.50
N GLY A 322 -11.16 11.89 16.15
CA GLY A 322 -12.02 12.90 16.81
C GLY A 322 -12.49 13.98 15.83
N GLY A 323 -11.76 14.17 14.75
CA GLY A 323 -12.01 15.08 13.64
C GLY A 323 -11.02 14.75 12.53
N ILE A 324 -11.15 15.38 11.35
CA ILE A 324 -10.15 15.21 10.29
C ILE A 324 -8.81 15.76 10.82
N GLY A 325 -7.75 14.92 10.77
CA GLY A 325 -6.45 15.24 11.34
C GLY A 325 -6.33 15.02 12.85
N ASP A 326 -7.42 14.76 13.59
CA ASP A 326 -7.39 14.44 15.01
C ASP A 326 -7.40 12.91 15.23
N ILE A 327 -6.22 12.31 15.27
CA ILE A 327 -6.00 10.88 15.28
C ILE A 327 -6.06 10.32 16.72
N ARG A 328 -6.81 9.23 16.91
CA ARG A 328 -6.97 8.48 18.16
C ARG A 328 -6.50 7.03 17.94
N ILE A 329 -5.21 6.76 18.14
CA ILE A 329 -4.65 5.41 18.05
C ILE A 329 -5.01 4.58 19.29
N ASN A 330 -4.92 3.24 19.16
CA ASN A 330 -5.12 2.28 20.25
C ASN A 330 -6.49 2.42 20.95
N GLN A 331 -7.56 2.58 20.18
CA GLN A 331 -8.92 2.58 20.70
C GLN A 331 -9.44 1.15 20.77
N SER A 332 -9.88 0.72 21.96
CA SER A 332 -10.48 -0.59 22.16
C SER A 332 -11.96 -0.56 21.79
N VAL A 333 -12.43 -1.59 21.09
CA VAL A 333 -13.83 -1.79 20.74
C VAL A 333 -14.32 -3.17 21.16
N SER A 334 -15.55 -3.22 21.65
CA SER A 334 -16.24 -4.46 22.00
C SER A 334 -16.82 -5.14 20.76
N GLU A 335 -17.08 -6.44 20.86
CA GLU A 335 -17.75 -7.19 19.76
C GLU A 335 -19.15 -6.62 19.45
N GLU A 336 -19.87 -6.05 20.43
CA GLU A 336 -21.16 -5.40 20.18
C GLU A 336 -21.00 -4.13 19.35
N GLU A 337 -19.98 -3.32 19.62
CA GLU A 337 -19.65 -2.14 18.82
C GLU A 337 -19.22 -2.53 17.40
N VAL A 338 -18.45 -3.61 17.27
CA VAL A 338 -18.06 -4.17 15.97
C VAL A 338 -19.30 -4.59 15.18
N LYS A 339 -20.25 -5.32 15.78
CA LYS A 339 -21.49 -5.73 15.10
C LYS A 339 -22.30 -4.53 14.61
N LYS A 340 -22.42 -3.46 15.40
CA LYS A 340 -23.08 -2.21 14.99
C LYS A 340 -22.35 -1.53 13.82
N ALA A 341 -21.02 -1.54 13.81
CA ALA A 341 -20.24 -1.03 12.70
C ALA A 341 -20.41 -1.88 11.43
N LEU A 342 -20.50 -3.21 11.56
CA LEU A 342 -20.79 -4.11 10.44
C LEU A 342 -22.21 -3.90 9.87
N ASP A 343 -23.22 -3.68 10.75
CA ASP A 343 -24.57 -3.29 10.31
C ASP A 343 -24.52 -2.00 9.49
N PHE A 344 -23.76 -0.99 9.94
CA PHE A 344 -23.60 0.26 9.21
C PHE A 344 -22.89 0.07 7.87
N VAL A 345 -21.87 -0.78 7.80
CA VAL A 345 -21.19 -1.13 6.53
C VAL A 345 -22.17 -1.80 5.57
N ARG A 346 -23.02 -2.68 6.04
CA ARG A 346 -23.99 -3.44 5.24
C ARG A 346 -25.15 -2.57 4.74
N GLU A 347 -25.75 -1.81 5.63
CA GLU A 347 -26.99 -1.06 5.38
C GLU A 347 -26.75 0.39 4.96
N GLY A 348 -25.62 0.95 5.35
CA GLY A 348 -25.04 2.27 5.13
C GLY A 348 -25.91 3.32 4.48
N CYS A 349 -26.65 4.07 5.27
CA CYS A 349 -27.40 5.25 4.85
C CYS A 349 -26.63 6.52 5.05
#